data_2cde57b515d3f7d21b1e3e7d13e4c57d
#
_entry.id   2cde57b515d3f7d21b1e3e7d13e4c57d
#
_cell.length_a   1.000
_cell.length_b   1.000
_cell.length_c   1.000
_cell.angle_alpha   90.00
_cell.angle_beta   90.00
_cell.angle_gamma   90.00
#
_symmetry.space_group_name_H-M   'P 1'
#
loop_
_entity.id
_entity.type
_entity.pdbx_description
1 polymer ?
#
loop_
_entity_poly.entity_id
_entity_poly.type
_entity_poly.pdbx_seq_one_letter_code
_entity_poly.pdbx_strand_id
1 'polypeptide(L)'
;RTLERDISYVSELGFPISHRRNSGYYLEDKQPNYFKNTEELLLNFDLLNAINRDNAGSEYILAEHHRPMGSEQMPTLIDAIKNRYPVAFDYTLIRHNDEVIHACVNPHFLKESNQRWYLLAKDGETLKSYGIDRISNIVIYEHERFERDNSISIDELFKDSYGIWNPTDVPVEDIVLSYDALDGKFLKSLPLHHSQRVICDNENEFRISLRLRITNDFVMELLSRSRSLTVISPEHLRERVYKVYEDAMKRQRDPE
;
A
#
# COMPACT_ATOMS: atom_id res chain seq x y z
N ARG A 1 -37.99 9.99 -10.31
CA ARG A 1 -36.92 10.95 -10.71
C ARG A 1 -35.77 11.06 -9.69
N THR A 2 -36.04 11.13 -8.39
CA THR A 2 -34.99 11.28 -7.37
C THR A 2 -34.26 9.95 -7.15
N LEU A 3 -34.98 8.85 -6.98
CA LEU A 3 -34.42 7.51 -6.74
C LEU A 3 -33.57 7.01 -7.93
N GLU A 4 -33.99 7.22 -9.15
CA GLU A 4 -33.22 6.83 -10.37
C GLU A 4 -31.91 7.59 -10.45
N ARG A 5 -31.89 8.87 -10.10
CA ARG A 5 -30.67 9.69 -10.06
C ARG A 5 -29.73 9.21 -8.95
N ASP A 6 -30.28 8.86 -7.78
CA ASP A 6 -29.47 8.38 -6.66
C ASP A 6 -28.89 6.99 -6.96
N ILE A 7 -29.63 6.12 -7.63
CA ILE A 7 -29.15 4.82 -8.12
C ILE A 7 -28.04 5.01 -9.18
N SER A 8 -28.24 5.95 -10.12
CA SER A 8 -27.22 6.28 -11.12
C SER A 8 -25.93 6.77 -10.47
N TYR A 9 -26.07 7.69 -9.51
CA TYR A 9 -24.94 8.22 -8.74
C TYR A 9 -24.19 7.13 -7.96
N VAL A 10 -24.91 6.23 -7.26
CA VAL A 10 -24.31 5.10 -6.55
C VAL A 10 -23.61 4.14 -7.54
N SER A 11 -24.17 3.93 -8.72
CA SER A 11 -23.56 3.10 -9.76
C SER A 11 -22.28 3.75 -10.33
N GLU A 12 -22.26 5.08 -10.48
CA GLU A 12 -21.08 5.86 -10.89
C GLU A 12 -19.95 5.79 -9.83
N LEU A 13 -20.31 5.64 -8.55
CA LEU A 13 -19.36 5.40 -7.46
C LEU A 13 -18.75 3.98 -7.48
N GLY A 14 -19.15 3.15 -8.44
CA GLY A 14 -18.60 1.80 -8.63
C GLY A 14 -19.41 0.68 -7.95
N PHE A 15 -20.60 0.99 -7.42
CA PHE A 15 -21.52 0.00 -6.88
C PHE A 15 -22.51 -0.48 -7.95
N PRO A 16 -22.32 -1.66 -8.57
CA PRO A 16 -23.21 -2.12 -9.63
C PRO A 16 -24.59 -2.47 -9.04
N ILE A 17 -25.55 -1.59 -9.23
CA ILE A 17 -26.94 -1.79 -8.81
C ILE A 17 -27.73 -2.34 -9.98
N SER A 18 -28.33 -3.50 -9.81
CA SER A 18 -29.24 -4.13 -10.76
C SER A 18 -30.67 -4.17 -10.23
N HIS A 19 -31.63 -4.12 -11.16
CA HIS A 19 -33.04 -4.23 -10.84
C HIS A 19 -33.60 -5.58 -11.29
N ARG A 20 -34.25 -6.32 -10.40
CA ARG A 20 -34.96 -7.55 -10.73
C ARG A 20 -36.46 -7.36 -10.52
N ARG A 21 -37.22 -7.68 -11.57
CA ARG A 21 -38.70 -7.63 -11.53
C ARG A 21 -39.21 -8.50 -10.38
N ASN A 22 -39.93 -7.98 -9.45
CA ASN A 22 -40.45 -8.58 -8.20
C ASN A 22 -39.52 -8.66 -6.99
N SER A 23 -38.25 -8.26 -7.11
CA SER A 23 -37.29 -8.28 -5.98
C SER A 23 -36.69 -6.90 -5.68
N GLY A 24 -36.95 -5.89 -6.56
CA GLY A 24 -36.41 -4.54 -6.38
C GLY A 24 -34.97 -4.39 -6.84
N TYR A 25 -34.29 -3.41 -6.29
CA TYR A 25 -32.88 -3.14 -6.58
C TYR A 25 -31.98 -3.95 -5.65
N TYR A 26 -30.87 -4.47 -6.19
CA TYR A 26 -29.87 -5.18 -5.43
C TYR A 26 -28.47 -4.89 -5.97
N LEU A 27 -27.46 -5.00 -5.12
CA LEU A 27 -26.07 -4.90 -5.52
C LEU A 27 -25.63 -6.21 -6.20
N GLU A 28 -25.01 -6.13 -7.36
CA GLU A 28 -24.41 -7.29 -8.01
C GLU A 28 -23.11 -7.65 -7.31
N ASP A 29 -23.10 -8.76 -6.60
CA ASP A 29 -21.91 -9.30 -5.95
C ASP A 29 -21.05 -10.03 -6.99
N LYS A 30 -20.13 -9.30 -7.63
CA LYS A 30 -19.19 -9.89 -8.61
C LYS A 30 -17.86 -10.33 -8.01
N GLN A 31 -17.53 -9.86 -6.78
CA GLN A 31 -16.32 -10.28 -6.07
C GLN A 31 -16.47 -10.10 -4.54
N PRO A 32 -16.34 -11.16 -3.73
CA PRO A 32 -16.54 -11.10 -2.27
C PRO A 32 -15.60 -10.14 -1.53
N ASN A 33 -14.41 -9.88 -2.08
CA ASN A 33 -13.42 -8.96 -1.48
C ASN A 33 -13.63 -7.50 -1.86
N TYR A 34 -14.39 -7.20 -2.91
CA TYR A 34 -14.64 -5.83 -3.36
C TYR A 34 -15.45 -5.04 -2.32
N PHE A 35 -16.47 -5.65 -1.75
CA PHE A 35 -17.32 -5.02 -0.75
C PHE A 35 -16.59 -4.77 0.57
N LYS A 36 -15.73 -5.69 1.02
CA LYS A 36 -14.97 -5.52 2.26
C LYS A 36 -14.02 -4.32 2.19
N ASN A 37 -13.30 -4.19 1.10
CA ASN A 37 -12.41 -3.05 0.88
C ASN A 37 -13.20 -1.74 0.70
N THR A 38 -14.41 -1.80 0.15
CA THR A 38 -15.29 -0.65 -0.06
C THR A 38 -15.96 -0.21 1.24
N GLU A 39 -16.33 -1.13 2.11
CA GLU A 39 -16.83 -0.82 3.47
C GLU A 39 -15.76 -0.09 4.30
N GLU A 40 -14.52 -0.55 4.27
CA GLU A 40 -13.40 0.13 4.94
C GLU A 40 -13.13 1.52 4.37
N LEU A 41 -13.20 1.68 3.05
CA LEU A 41 -13.07 2.98 2.39
C LEU A 41 -14.22 3.93 2.75
N LEU A 42 -15.46 3.44 2.80
CA LEU A 42 -16.63 4.22 3.21
C LEU A 42 -16.55 4.62 4.68
N LEU A 43 -16.16 3.71 5.57
CA LEU A 43 -15.94 4.00 6.98
C LEU A 43 -14.87 5.08 7.17
N ASN A 44 -13.76 4.99 6.46
CA ASN A 44 -12.72 6.01 6.47
C ASN A 44 -13.21 7.34 5.90
N PHE A 45 -14.00 7.32 4.83
CA PHE A 45 -14.59 8.51 4.22
C PHE A 45 -15.63 9.15 5.14
N ASP A 46 -16.49 8.37 5.80
CA ASP A 46 -17.48 8.85 6.74
C ASP A 46 -16.81 9.44 8.00
N LEU A 47 -15.73 8.81 8.48
CA LEU A 47 -14.91 9.35 9.57
C LEU A 47 -14.28 10.69 9.17
N LEU A 48 -13.68 10.79 8.00
CA LEU A 48 -13.10 12.03 7.48
C LEU A 48 -14.14 13.11 7.27
N ASN A 49 -15.34 12.77 6.79
CA ASN A 49 -16.45 13.70 6.63
C ASN A 49 -17.03 14.15 7.99
N ALA A 50 -17.09 13.28 8.98
CA ALA A 50 -17.51 13.63 10.33
C ALA A 50 -16.53 14.62 10.99
N ILE A 51 -15.23 14.45 10.74
CA ILE A 51 -14.18 15.37 11.20
C ILE A 51 -14.26 16.73 10.49
N ASN A 52 -14.60 16.75 9.19
CA ASN A 52 -14.58 17.96 8.37
C ASN A 52 -15.93 18.74 8.36
N ARG A 53 -17.07 18.10 8.66
CA ARG A 53 -18.40 18.72 8.54
C ARG A 53 -18.70 19.79 9.57
N ASP A 54 -18.17 19.65 10.77
CA ASP A 54 -18.30 20.65 11.81
C ASP A 54 -16.91 20.90 12.39
N ASN A 55 -16.45 22.13 12.41
CA ASN A 55 -15.25 22.52 13.16
C ASN A 55 -15.30 22.04 14.65
N ALA A 56 -16.44 21.53 15.11
CA ALA A 56 -16.66 20.92 16.41
C ALA A 56 -16.08 19.50 16.55
N GLY A 57 -15.96 18.73 15.45
CA GLY A 57 -15.36 17.38 15.48
C GLY A 57 -13.85 17.39 15.68
N SER A 58 -13.16 18.44 15.23
CA SER A 58 -11.71 18.60 15.39
C SER A 58 -11.27 18.82 16.85
N GLU A 59 -12.19 19.21 17.73
CA GLU A 59 -11.92 19.37 19.15
C GLU A 59 -11.77 18.05 19.90
N TYR A 60 -12.34 16.96 19.38
CA TYR A 60 -12.37 15.64 20.00
C TYR A 60 -11.53 14.60 19.27
N ILE A 61 -11.06 14.88 18.04
CA ILE A 61 -10.34 13.94 17.20
C ILE A 61 -9.03 14.59 16.76
N LEU A 62 -7.93 14.10 17.31
CA LEU A 62 -6.59 14.40 16.82
C LEU A 62 -6.19 13.32 15.81
N ALA A 63 -6.37 13.60 14.53
CA ALA A 63 -5.83 12.72 13.50
C ALA A 63 -4.34 13.04 13.32
N GLU A 64 -3.50 12.02 13.40
CA GLU A 64 -2.09 12.13 13.07
C GLU A 64 -1.95 12.28 11.55
N HIS A 65 -2.19 13.51 11.07
CA HIS A 65 -2.10 13.83 9.66
C HIS A 65 -0.64 13.99 9.25
N HIS A 66 0.03 12.90 8.97
CA HIS A 66 1.03 12.95 7.93
C HIS A 66 0.27 12.93 6.59
N ARG A 67 -0.11 14.12 6.08
CA ARG A 67 -0.61 14.19 4.70
C ARG A 67 0.48 13.58 3.83
N PRO A 68 0.21 12.50 3.09
CA PRO A 68 1.17 12.02 2.12
C PRO A 68 1.46 13.18 1.18
N MET A 69 2.71 13.62 1.13
CA MET A 69 3.11 14.67 0.19
C MET A 69 2.73 14.21 -1.22
N GLY A 70 2.26 15.12 -2.07
CA GLY A 70 1.82 14.80 -3.43
C GLY A 70 0.36 14.36 -3.53
N SER A 71 -0.42 14.36 -2.43
CA SER A 71 -1.85 14.01 -2.48
C SER A 71 -2.68 14.93 -3.37
N GLU A 72 -2.24 16.16 -3.59
CA GLU A 72 -2.84 17.13 -4.52
C GLU A 72 -2.80 16.68 -5.98
N GLN A 73 -1.88 15.79 -6.31
CA GLN A 73 -1.72 15.25 -7.67
C GLN A 73 -2.57 13.98 -7.93
N MET A 74 -3.12 13.38 -6.88
CA MET A 74 -3.90 12.15 -6.99
C MET A 74 -5.12 12.26 -7.90
N PRO A 75 -5.96 13.33 -7.85
CA PRO A 75 -7.10 13.46 -8.76
C PRO A 75 -6.68 13.43 -10.22
N THR A 76 -5.59 14.14 -10.56
CA THR A 76 -5.02 14.19 -11.91
C THR A 76 -4.55 12.82 -12.38
N LEU A 77 -3.85 12.07 -11.52
CA LEU A 77 -3.38 10.72 -11.84
C LEU A 77 -4.52 9.72 -11.94
N ILE A 78 -5.55 9.81 -11.09
CA ILE A 78 -6.74 8.97 -11.17
C ILE A 78 -7.48 9.19 -12.50
N ASP A 79 -7.61 10.44 -12.92
CA ASP A 79 -8.24 10.76 -14.21
C ASP A 79 -7.45 10.18 -15.39
N ALA A 80 -6.12 10.33 -15.37
CA ALA A 80 -5.24 9.75 -16.39
C ALA A 80 -5.35 8.20 -16.44
N ILE A 81 -5.40 7.53 -15.27
CA ILE A 81 -5.57 6.07 -15.19
C ILE A 81 -6.93 5.64 -15.77
N LYS A 82 -8.03 6.32 -15.36
CA LYS A 82 -9.39 6.01 -15.82
C LYS A 82 -9.54 6.17 -17.33
N ASN A 83 -9.04 7.27 -17.87
CA ASN A 83 -9.13 7.60 -19.26
C ASN A 83 -8.02 7.00 -20.13
N ARG A 84 -7.05 6.33 -19.54
CA ARG A 84 -5.90 5.71 -20.21
C ARG A 84 -5.04 6.74 -20.96
N TYR A 85 -4.86 7.91 -20.34
CA TYR A 85 -3.98 8.93 -20.87
C TYR A 85 -2.53 8.69 -20.46
N PRO A 86 -1.56 8.70 -21.38
CA PRO A 86 -0.15 8.76 -20.99
C PRO A 86 0.12 10.05 -20.21
N VAL A 87 1.09 9.99 -19.30
CA VAL A 87 1.50 11.15 -18.52
C VAL A 87 3.01 11.33 -18.59
N ALA A 88 3.44 12.59 -18.66
CA ALA A 88 4.84 12.94 -18.43
C ALA A 88 4.97 13.73 -17.14
N PHE A 89 6.10 13.58 -16.46
CA PHE A 89 6.42 14.29 -15.23
C PHE A 89 7.93 14.32 -14.96
N ASP A 90 8.33 15.23 -14.11
CA ASP A 90 9.67 15.24 -13.53
C ASP A 90 9.67 14.43 -12.24
N TYR A 91 10.67 13.55 -12.09
CA TYR A 91 10.78 12.64 -10.94
C TYR A 91 12.12 12.78 -10.25
N THR A 92 12.10 13.03 -8.93
CA THR A 92 13.29 13.19 -8.12
C THR A 92 13.81 11.86 -7.60
N LEU A 93 15.04 11.51 -7.92
CA LEU A 93 15.76 10.31 -7.50
C LEU A 93 16.55 10.59 -6.20
N ILE A 94 15.91 10.42 -5.03
CA ILE A 94 16.53 10.68 -3.72
C ILE A 94 17.85 9.92 -3.52
N ARG A 95 17.94 8.68 -4.01
CA ARG A 95 19.16 7.85 -3.88
C ARG A 95 20.29 8.24 -4.82
N HIS A 96 20.04 9.15 -5.75
CA HIS A 96 21.01 9.66 -6.74
C HIS A 96 21.19 11.18 -6.57
N ASN A 97 21.40 11.63 -5.32
CA ASN A 97 21.66 13.03 -4.97
C ASN A 97 20.58 14.00 -5.51
N ASP A 98 19.31 13.57 -5.42
CA ASP A 98 18.16 14.35 -5.88
C ASP A 98 18.17 14.70 -7.37
N GLU A 99 18.83 13.87 -8.18
CA GLU A 99 18.78 13.98 -9.64
C GLU A 99 17.33 13.93 -10.12
N VAL A 100 16.98 14.86 -11.01
CA VAL A 100 15.65 14.93 -11.61
C VAL A 100 15.68 14.31 -12.99
N ILE A 101 14.85 13.30 -13.20
CA ILE A 101 14.65 12.66 -14.51
C ILE A 101 13.27 13.03 -15.06
N HIS A 102 13.18 13.14 -16.37
CA HIS A 102 11.91 13.27 -17.07
C HIS A 102 11.38 11.89 -17.45
N ALA A 103 10.18 11.54 -17.01
CA ALA A 103 9.53 10.27 -17.30
C ALA A 103 8.26 10.50 -18.14
N CYS A 104 8.05 9.66 -19.16
CA CYS A 104 6.80 9.59 -19.91
C CYS A 104 6.28 8.15 -19.84
N VAL A 105 5.14 7.95 -19.19
CA VAL A 105 4.69 6.63 -18.78
C VAL A 105 3.19 6.43 -18.97
N ASN A 106 2.77 5.17 -19.00
CA ASN A 106 1.37 4.75 -19.02
C ASN A 106 0.91 4.38 -17.61
N PRO A 107 0.10 5.23 -16.92
CA PRO A 107 -0.32 5.00 -15.55
C PRO A 107 -1.36 3.88 -15.47
N HIS A 108 -1.15 2.91 -14.55
CA HIS A 108 -2.03 1.75 -14.40
C HIS A 108 -2.76 1.71 -13.06
N PHE A 109 -2.05 1.94 -11.94
CA PHE A 109 -2.60 1.83 -10.59
C PHE A 109 -2.00 2.86 -9.65
N LEU A 110 -2.73 3.14 -8.57
CA LEU A 110 -2.19 3.79 -7.37
C LEU A 110 -2.15 2.74 -6.25
N LYS A 111 -1.04 2.70 -5.52
CA LYS A 111 -0.85 1.82 -4.37
C LYS A 111 -0.36 2.60 -3.17
N GLU A 112 -1.01 2.42 -2.03
CA GLU A 112 -0.50 2.89 -0.76
C GLU A 112 0.47 1.87 -0.15
N SER A 113 1.54 2.36 0.42
CA SER A 113 2.49 1.58 1.21
C SER A 113 3.19 2.46 2.24
N ASN A 114 3.16 2.06 3.52
CA ASN A 114 3.79 2.80 4.63
C ASN A 114 3.44 4.29 4.62
N GLN A 115 2.15 4.62 4.52
CA GLN A 115 1.61 5.99 4.51
C GLN A 115 2.06 6.84 3.31
N ARG A 116 2.61 6.23 2.26
CA ARG A 116 2.98 6.89 1.01
C ARG A 116 2.22 6.31 -0.16
N TRP A 117 1.86 7.16 -1.10
CA TRP A 117 1.22 6.75 -2.33
C TRP A 117 2.23 6.61 -3.47
N TYR A 118 2.02 5.61 -4.27
CA TYR A 118 2.86 5.29 -5.42
C TYR A 118 2.01 5.13 -6.67
N LEU A 119 2.50 5.72 -7.76
CA LEU A 119 2.01 5.47 -9.10
C LEU A 119 2.71 4.23 -9.66
N LEU A 120 1.94 3.22 -10.04
CA LEU A 120 2.42 2.08 -10.81
C LEU A 120 2.15 2.36 -12.28
N ALA A 121 3.19 2.51 -13.07
CA ALA A 121 3.10 2.88 -14.48
C ALA A 121 4.07 2.08 -15.34
N LYS A 122 3.68 1.79 -16.58
CA LYS A 122 4.57 1.22 -17.58
C LYS A 122 5.44 2.33 -18.21
N ASP A 123 6.73 2.11 -18.15
CA ASP A 123 7.75 2.85 -18.87
C ASP A 123 8.29 1.92 -19.96
N GLY A 124 7.79 2.06 -21.17
CA GLY A 124 7.91 1.04 -22.21
C GLY A 124 7.24 -0.26 -21.76
N GLU A 125 8.00 -1.36 -21.75
CA GLU A 125 7.51 -2.68 -21.32
C GLU A 125 7.66 -2.93 -19.81
N THR A 126 8.34 -2.06 -19.08
CA THR A 126 8.68 -2.26 -17.66
C THR A 126 7.66 -1.56 -16.77
N LEU A 127 7.07 -2.30 -15.82
CA LEU A 127 6.25 -1.71 -14.78
C LEU A 127 7.15 -1.15 -13.67
N LYS A 128 7.04 0.15 -13.41
CA LYS A 128 7.81 0.88 -12.39
C LYS A 128 6.90 1.49 -11.35
N SER A 129 7.45 1.73 -10.16
CA SER A 129 6.77 2.40 -9.04
C SER A 129 7.38 3.77 -8.80
N TYR A 130 6.55 4.81 -8.85
CA TYR A 130 6.95 6.20 -8.63
C TYR A 130 6.25 6.74 -7.37
N GLY A 131 7.01 7.16 -6.36
CA GLY A 131 6.42 7.84 -5.19
C GLY A 131 5.82 9.16 -5.62
N ILE A 132 4.53 9.39 -5.33
CA ILE A 132 3.80 10.57 -5.80
C ILE A 132 4.38 11.85 -5.17
N ASP A 133 4.91 11.74 -3.96
CA ASP A 133 5.61 12.82 -3.24
C ASP A 133 6.89 13.34 -3.95
N ARG A 134 7.35 12.63 -4.98
CA ARG A 134 8.54 12.95 -5.77
C ARG A 134 8.23 13.28 -7.23
N ILE A 135 6.95 13.36 -7.56
CA ILE A 135 6.46 13.73 -8.89
C ILE A 135 6.17 15.24 -8.91
N SER A 136 6.63 15.92 -9.95
CA SER A 136 6.33 17.33 -10.22
C SER A 136 6.08 17.53 -11.72
N ASN A 137 5.52 18.69 -12.09
CA ASN A 137 5.31 19.10 -13.47
C ASN A 137 4.55 18.07 -14.32
N ILE A 138 3.42 17.54 -13.79
CA ILE A 138 2.62 16.54 -14.50
C ILE A 138 1.96 17.17 -15.73
N VAL A 139 2.14 16.51 -16.88
CA VAL A 139 1.47 16.80 -18.17
C VAL A 139 0.70 15.58 -18.59
N ILE A 140 -0.59 15.73 -18.88
CA ILE A 140 -1.47 14.66 -19.40
C ILE A 140 -1.57 14.79 -20.91
N TYR A 141 -1.41 13.68 -21.62
CA TYR A 141 -1.61 13.61 -23.09
C TYR A 141 -3.03 13.16 -23.40
N GLU A 142 -4.02 14.05 -23.25
CA GLU A 142 -5.45 13.73 -23.40
C GLU A 142 -5.86 13.27 -24.81
N HIS A 143 -5.05 13.58 -25.81
CA HIS A 143 -5.29 13.19 -27.20
C HIS A 143 -4.75 11.79 -27.54
N GLU A 144 -4.00 11.19 -26.64
CA GLU A 144 -3.41 9.86 -26.76
C GLU A 144 -4.13 8.88 -25.84
N ARG A 145 -4.14 7.60 -26.23
CA ARG A 145 -4.67 6.51 -25.42
C ARG A 145 -3.70 5.34 -25.46
N PHE A 146 -3.31 4.85 -24.31
CA PHE A 146 -2.57 3.59 -24.24
C PHE A 146 -3.53 2.40 -24.07
N GLU A 147 -3.11 1.22 -24.50
CA GLU A 147 -3.80 -0.01 -24.20
C GLU A 147 -3.45 -0.48 -22.78
N ARG A 148 -4.49 -0.68 -21.95
CA ARG A 148 -4.28 -1.17 -20.59
C ARG A 148 -3.85 -2.62 -20.63
N ASP A 149 -2.75 -2.92 -19.97
CA ASP A 149 -2.31 -4.30 -19.80
C ASP A 149 -3.18 -5.01 -18.74
N ASN A 150 -4.17 -5.75 -19.23
CA ASN A 150 -5.11 -6.48 -18.39
C ASN A 150 -4.49 -7.74 -17.74
N SER A 151 -3.28 -8.12 -18.10
CA SER A 151 -2.56 -9.21 -17.45
C SER A 151 -1.99 -8.81 -16.09
N ILE A 152 -1.88 -7.52 -15.81
CA ILE A 152 -1.38 -6.99 -14.54
C ILE A 152 -2.50 -7.02 -13.50
N SER A 153 -2.39 -7.92 -12.55
CA SER A 153 -3.20 -7.92 -11.33
C SER A 153 -2.36 -7.34 -10.18
N ILE A 154 -2.81 -6.23 -9.61
CA ILE A 154 -2.09 -5.57 -8.51
C ILE A 154 -1.99 -6.47 -7.28
N ASP A 155 -3.02 -7.25 -6.99
CA ASP A 155 -3.05 -8.17 -5.85
C ASP A 155 -2.04 -9.31 -6.03
N GLU A 156 -1.99 -9.93 -7.21
CA GLU A 156 -1.02 -10.99 -7.50
C GLU A 156 0.40 -10.43 -7.58
N LEU A 157 0.57 -9.19 -8.09
CA LEU A 157 1.88 -8.56 -8.22
C LEU A 157 2.56 -8.38 -6.84
N PHE A 158 1.82 -7.98 -5.82
CA PHE A 158 2.35 -7.71 -4.48
C PHE A 158 2.06 -8.80 -3.45
N LYS A 159 1.46 -9.90 -3.87
CA LYS A 159 1.06 -11.02 -3.01
C LYS A 159 2.18 -11.54 -2.11
N ASP A 160 3.38 -11.65 -2.65
CA ASP A 160 4.53 -12.19 -1.93
C ASP A 160 5.52 -11.07 -1.52
N SER A 161 5.06 -9.81 -1.43
CA SER A 161 5.91 -8.67 -1.12
C SER A 161 5.41 -7.91 0.10
N TYR A 162 6.33 -7.46 0.93
CA TYR A 162 6.05 -6.47 1.96
C TYR A 162 6.36 -5.07 1.40
N GLY A 163 5.37 -4.15 1.48
CA GLY A 163 5.58 -2.78 1.03
C GLY A 163 5.40 -2.58 -0.48
N ILE A 164 6.25 -1.73 -1.06
CA ILE A 164 6.16 -1.32 -2.47
C ILE A 164 7.22 -1.99 -3.36
N TRP A 165 8.27 -2.51 -2.76
CA TRP A 165 9.34 -3.11 -3.52
C TRP A 165 9.03 -4.58 -3.83
N ASN A 166 8.91 -4.89 -5.11
CA ASN A 166 8.62 -6.25 -5.59
C ASN A 166 9.64 -6.69 -6.67
N PRO A 167 10.90 -6.93 -6.30
CA PRO A 167 11.91 -7.41 -7.23
C PRO A 167 11.62 -8.88 -7.61
N THR A 168 11.51 -9.15 -8.90
CA THR A 168 11.21 -10.50 -9.41
C THR A 168 12.39 -11.46 -9.30
N ASP A 169 13.60 -10.94 -9.16
CA ASP A 169 14.86 -11.68 -8.97
C ASP A 169 15.09 -12.13 -7.52
N VAL A 170 14.35 -11.58 -6.55
CA VAL A 170 14.40 -12.04 -5.15
C VAL A 170 13.40 -13.18 -4.94
N PRO A 171 13.84 -14.36 -4.47
CA PRO A 171 12.96 -15.51 -4.27
C PRO A 171 11.97 -15.27 -3.14
N VAL A 172 10.84 -16.00 -3.20
CA VAL A 172 9.88 -16.10 -2.10
C VAL A 172 10.37 -17.17 -1.14
N GLU A 173 10.52 -16.83 0.12
CA GLU A 173 11.09 -17.70 1.15
C GLU A 173 10.14 -17.91 2.32
N ASP A 174 10.28 -19.04 3.00
CA ASP A 174 9.62 -19.33 4.25
C ASP A 174 10.46 -18.76 5.41
N ILE A 175 9.84 -17.89 6.20
CA ILE A 175 10.47 -17.12 7.26
C ILE A 175 9.83 -17.52 8.58
N VAL A 176 10.65 -17.73 9.62
CA VAL A 176 10.16 -17.98 10.97
C VAL A 176 10.74 -16.93 11.91
N LEU A 177 9.83 -16.22 12.60
CA LEU A 177 10.15 -15.16 13.53
C LEU A 177 9.58 -15.50 14.91
N SER A 178 10.30 -15.13 15.95
CA SER A 178 9.87 -15.24 17.33
C SER A 178 9.88 -13.87 18.00
N TYR A 179 8.88 -13.63 18.83
CA TYR A 179 8.67 -12.42 19.62
C TYR A 179 8.26 -12.81 21.05
N ASP A 180 8.31 -11.87 21.98
CA ASP A 180 7.70 -12.07 23.30
C ASP A 180 6.16 -12.06 23.22
N ALA A 181 5.52 -12.45 24.31
CA ALA A 181 4.06 -12.52 24.40
C ALA A 181 3.37 -11.15 24.22
N LEU A 182 4.04 -10.05 24.58
CA LEU A 182 3.47 -8.70 24.44
C LEU A 182 3.42 -8.27 22.97
N ASP A 183 4.54 -8.39 22.26
CA ASP A 183 4.56 -8.09 20.81
C ASP A 183 3.67 -9.05 20.04
N GLY A 184 3.53 -10.30 20.51
CA GLY A 184 2.59 -11.27 19.96
C GLY A 184 1.13 -10.78 19.97
N LYS A 185 0.69 -10.07 21.01
CA LYS A 185 -0.67 -9.49 21.06
C LYS A 185 -0.89 -8.46 19.97
N PHE A 186 0.11 -7.60 19.71
CA PHE A 186 0.04 -6.63 18.62
C PHE A 186 0.05 -7.30 17.25
N LEU A 187 0.89 -8.31 17.05
CA LEU A 187 1.00 -9.04 15.78
C LEU A 187 -0.22 -9.91 15.48
N LYS A 188 -1.01 -10.30 16.49
CA LYS A 188 -2.32 -10.94 16.28
C LYS A 188 -3.38 -9.93 15.82
N SER A 189 -3.37 -8.72 16.36
CA SER A 189 -4.33 -7.67 15.99
C SER A 189 -4.00 -7.03 14.64
N LEU A 190 -2.72 -6.92 14.32
CA LEU A 190 -2.22 -6.37 13.05
C LEU A 190 -1.11 -7.28 12.50
N PRO A 191 -1.46 -8.30 11.72
CA PRO A 191 -0.50 -9.20 11.10
C PRO A 191 0.46 -8.47 10.15
N LEU A 192 1.73 -8.89 10.12
CA LEU A 192 2.76 -8.31 9.23
C LEU A 192 2.43 -8.53 7.74
N HIS A 193 1.83 -9.67 7.41
CA HIS A 193 1.52 -10.03 6.04
C HIS A 193 0.37 -11.05 6.03
N HIS A 194 -0.41 -11.11 4.94
CA HIS A 194 -1.52 -12.05 4.81
C HIS A 194 -1.11 -13.54 4.92
N SER A 195 0.16 -13.86 4.63
CA SER A 195 0.70 -15.22 4.78
C SER A 195 1.07 -15.58 6.22
N GLN A 196 0.92 -14.66 7.17
CA GLN A 196 1.26 -14.92 8.58
C GLN A 196 0.46 -16.08 9.16
N ARG A 197 1.18 -17.05 9.74
CA ARG A 197 0.60 -18.17 10.48
C ARG A 197 1.24 -18.27 11.84
N VAL A 198 0.45 -18.51 12.88
CA VAL A 198 0.95 -18.71 14.23
C VAL A 198 1.44 -20.16 14.37
N ILE A 199 2.70 -20.31 14.81
CA ILE A 199 3.35 -21.59 15.11
C ILE A 199 3.27 -21.91 16.60
N CYS A 200 3.54 -20.89 17.45
CA CYS A 200 3.53 -21.00 18.90
C CYS A 200 2.94 -19.72 19.51
N ASP A 201 2.13 -19.87 20.54
CA ASP A 201 1.51 -18.76 21.28
C ASP A 201 1.36 -19.17 22.73
N ASN A 202 2.29 -18.71 23.58
CA ASN A 202 2.28 -18.99 25.02
C ASN A 202 2.77 -17.77 25.82
N GLU A 203 2.91 -17.92 27.13
CA GLU A 203 3.28 -16.82 28.03
C GLU A 203 4.70 -16.27 27.77
N ASN A 204 5.59 -17.06 27.18
CA ASN A 204 6.99 -16.71 26.99
C ASN A 204 7.32 -16.35 25.54
N GLU A 205 6.58 -16.88 24.59
CA GLU A 205 6.92 -16.79 23.17
C GLU A 205 5.68 -16.69 22.29
N PHE A 206 5.79 -15.84 21.28
CA PHE A 206 4.89 -15.80 20.12
C PHE A 206 5.69 -16.03 18.84
N ARG A 207 5.52 -17.19 18.21
CA ARG A 207 6.27 -17.58 17.01
C ARG A 207 5.33 -17.64 15.81
N ILE A 208 5.78 -17.04 14.71
CA ILE A 208 5.03 -16.99 13.44
C ILE A 208 5.87 -17.50 12.29
N SER A 209 5.18 -18.00 11.26
CA SER A 209 5.76 -18.18 9.93
C SER A 209 5.16 -17.19 8.95
N LEU A 210 5.98 -16.79 7.97
CA LEU A 210 5.61 -15.94 6.85
C LEU A 210 6.16 -16.56 5.58
N ARG A 211 5.56 -16.24 4.44
CA ARG A 211 6.05 -16.61 3.12
C ARG A 211 6.03 -15.39 2.23
N LEU A 212 7.19 -14.80 1.97
CA LEU A 212 7.34 -13.58 1.17
C LEU A 212 8.79 -13.37 0.72
N ARG A 213 9.00 -12.35 -0.12
CA ARG A 213 10.33 -11.90 -0.56
C ARG A 213 11.01 -11.10 0.54
N ILE A 214 12.26 -11.42 0.85
CA ILE A 214 13.05 -10.70 1.86
C ILE A 214 13.63 -9.43 1.23
N THR A 215 12.78 -8.41 1.15
CA THR A 215 13.15 -7.09 0.63
C THR A 215 13.67 -6.17 1.73
N ASN A 216 14.21 -5.01 1.34
CA ASN A 216 14.64 -4.00 2.30
C ASN A 216 13.47 -3.45 3.12
N ASP A 217 12.29 -3.26 2.50
CA ASP A 217 11.08 -2.79 3.19
C ASP A 217 10.69 -3.73 4.31
N PHE A 218 10.77 -5.06 4.07
CA PHE A 218 10.48 -6.05 5.07
C PHE A 218 11.51 -6.06 6.21
N VAL A 219 12.80 -5.96 5.89
CA VAL A 219 13.85 -5.88 6.92
C VAL A 219 13.68 -4.63 7.79
N MET A 220 13.34 -3.49 7.20
CA MET A 220 13.07 -2.26 7.96
C MET A 220 11.87 -2.41 8.89
N GLU A 221 10.80 -3.10 8.47
CA GLU A 221 9.67 -3.44 9.36
C GLU A 221 10.11 -4.32 10.54
N LEU A 222 10.92 -5.33 10.28
CA LEU A 222 11.46 -6.18 11.35
C LEU A 222 12.27 -5.37 12.36
N LEU A 223 13.10 -4.45 11.90
CA LEU A 223 13.92 -3.58 12.75
C LEU A 223 13.08 -2.61 13.58
N SER A 224 11.91 -2.18 13.11
CA SER A 224 10.98 -1.34 13.87
C SER A 224 10.45 -2.04 15.13
N ARG A 225 10.42 -3.37 15.14
CA ARG A 225 9.98 -4.23 16.24
C ARG A 225 11.14 -4.95 16.94
N SER A 226 12.31 -4.33 16.96
CA SER A 226 13.57 -4.92 17.41
C SER A 226 13.62 -5.30 18.88
N ARG A 227 12.67 -4.80 19.71
CA ARG A 227 12.65 -5.01 21.16
C ARG A 227 12.66 -6.49 21.56
N SER A 228 11.90 -7.33 20.88
CA SER A 228 11.77 -8.76 21.19
C SER A 228 11.97 -9.69 19.99
N LEU A 229 12.25 -9.14 18.81
CA LEU A 229 12.43 -9.93 17.60
C LEU A 229 13.61 -10.90 17.69
N THR A 230 13.35 -12.16 17.37
CA THR A 230 14.37 -13.15 17.04
C THR A 230 14.06 -13.78 15.68
N VAL A 231 14.98 -13.67 14.73
CA VAL A 231 14.88 -14.37 13.44
C VAL A 231 15.34 -15.81 13.64
N ILE A 232 14.43 -16.77 13.51
CA ILE A 232 14.72 -18.20 13.62
C ILE A 232 15.25 -18.73 12.30
N SER A 233 14.57 -18.40 11.20
CA SER A 233 14.99 -18.75 9.83
C SER A 233 14.47 -17.73 8.82
N PRO A 234 15.10 -17.60 7.65
CA PRO A 234 16.34 -18.22 7.22
C PRO A 234 17.60 -17.57 7.84
N GLU A 235 18.72 -18.27 7.79
CA GLU A 235 19.97 -17.82 8.43
C GLU A 235 20.50 -16.50 7.85
N HIS A 236 20.48 -16.33 6.53
CA HIS A 236 20.94 -15.09 5.90
C HIS A 236 20.12 -13.86 6.32
N LEU A 237 18.81 -14.01 6.62
CA LEU A 237 18.01 -12.92 7.18
C LEU A 237 18.43 -12.62 8.61
N ARG A 238 18.71 -13.65 9.43
CA ARG A 238 19.21 -13.48 10.81
C ARG A 238 20.53 -12.74 10.80
N GLU A 239 21.46 -13.13 9.95
CA GLU A 239 22.75 -12.47 9.80
C GLU A 239 22.62 -11.01 9.35
N ARG A 240 21.72 -10.75 8.39
CA ARG A 240 21.44 -9.41 7.91
C ARG A 240 20.89 -8.49 9.01
N VAL A 241 19.95 -8.97 9.82
CA VAL A 241 19.38 -8.24 10.97
C VAL A 241 20.44 -8.03 12.05
N TYR A 242 21.21 -9.07 12.36
CA TYR A 242 22.31 -8.98 13.33
C TYR A 242 23.34 -7.92 12.96
N LYS A 243 23.75 -7.88 11.69
CA LYS A 243 24.72 -6.88 11.20
C LYS A 243 24.17 -5.45 11.34
N VAL A 244 22.88 -5.22 11.07
CA VAL A 244 22.27 -3.90 11.26
C VAL A 244 22.30 -3.48 12.73
N TYR A 245 22.03 -4.41 13.66
CA TYR A 245 22.12 -4.12 15.11
C TYR A 245 23.57 -3.85 15.53
N GLU A 246 24.52 -4.62 15.05
CA GLU A 246 25.95 -4.41 15.34
C GLU A 246 26.40 -3.01 14.88
N ASP A 247 26.05 -2.64 13.66
CA ASP A 247 26.40 -1.32 13.10
C ASP A 247 25.68 -0.18 13.86
N ALA A 248 24.44 -0.40 14.27
CA ALA A 248 23.72 0.55 15.10
C ALA A 248 24.37 0.72 16.48
N MET A 249 24.80 -0.37 17.11
CA MET A 249 25.50 -0.32 18.40
C MET A 249 26.84 0.41 18.29
N LYS A 250 27.61 0.20 17.21
CA LYS A 250 28.86 0.93 16.95
C LYS A 250 28.61 2.44 16.88
N ARG A 251 27.63 2.87 16.07
CA ARG A 251 27.27 4.31 15.97
C ARG A 251 26.81 4.92 17.28
N GLN A 252 26.19 4.15 18.19
CA GLN A 252 25.76 4.67 19.49
C GLN A 252 26.90 4.73 20.52
N ARG A 253 27.97 3.92 20.36
CA ARG A 253 29.13 3.95 21.25
C ARG A 253 30.08 5.09 20.94
N ASP A 254 30.28 5.39 19.66
CA ASP A 254 31.19 6.41 19.16
C ASP A 254 30.38 7.43 18.32
N PRO A 255 29.56 8.29 18.95
CA PRO A 255 28.86 9.36 18.24
C PRO A 255 29.88 10.40 17.78
N GLU A 256 29.99 10.62 16.45
CA GLU A 256 30.80 11.68 15.84
C GLU A 256 30.31 13.08 16.25
#